data_648f2ccf166ef196e53a24a2ccc7fb1d
#
_entry.id   648f2ccf166ef196e53a24a2ccc7fb1d
#
_cell.length_a   1.000
_cell.length_b   1.000
_cell.length_c   1.000
_cell.angle_alpha   90.00
_cell.angle_beta   90.00
_cell.angle_gamma   90.00
#
_symmetry.space_group_name_H-M   'P 1'
#
loop_
_entity.id
_entity.type
_entity.pdbx_description
1 polymer ?
#
loop_
_entity_poly.entity_id
_entity_poly.type
_entity_poly.pdbx_seq_one_letter_code
_entity_poly.pdbx_strand_id
1 'polypeptide(L)'
;MHFTIVGAGVSGLSSGIRLLESGHDAHIVSDKFSPETVSDVAAAIWYPFLVKPAERADTWGIVTYDVLETLCDSAPEAGVRMMDGREYLRSVVDPPPWNDEIAAFRILEDSEIPDGYVFGWEFRAPVIDMQLYMPWLKNRFEELGGTFEKGFVERLQDLEGDVVVNCVGLGAIELCNDEEVKPARGQIIFIEQDPGVGHFDQQPETLTYTIPRTNVTVLGGTAQVGDWGLEIRDEDNDLILSKVEAIWPDLDRSKIVGGTVGLRPSRSEVRLEEERIGSTRVIHNYGHGGAGVTLSWGCADEVVSIAGTRKES
;
A
#
# COMPACT_ATOMS: atom_id res chain seq x y z
N MET A 1 7.84 9.97 24.90
CA MET A 1 8.48 8.62 24.79
C MET A 1 9.36 8.62 23.57
N HIS A 2 10.42 7.84 23.58
CA HIS A 2 11.31 7.63 22.46
C HIS A 2 10.95 6.32 21.73
N PHE A 3 10.67 6.39 20.44
CA PHE A 3 10.31 5.26 19.59
C PHE A 3 11.43 4.92 18.63
N THR A 4 11.81 3.65 18.56
CA THR A 4 12.66 3.14 17.48
C THR A 4 11.80 2.33 16.51
N ILE A 5 11.76 2.78 15.25
CA ILE A 5 10.96 2.18 14.19
C ILE A 5 11.89 1.38 13.29
N VAL A 6 11.55 0.14 12.99
CA VAL A 6 12.33 -0.73 12.11
C VAL A 6 11.64 -0.82 10.75
N GLY A 7 12.33 -0.31 9.73
CA GLY A 7 11.84 -0.27 8.34
C GLY A 7 11.37 1.11 7.89
N ALA A 8 11.87 1.55 6.73
CA ALA A 8 11.64 2.87 6.12
C ALA A 8 10.69 2.82 4.90
N GLY A 9 9.82 1.82 4.83
CA GLY A 9 8.70 1.78 3.89
C GLY A 9 7.56 2.70 4.32
N VAL A 10 6.45 2.70 3.55
CA VAL A 10 5.29 3.56 3.83
C VAL A 10 4.76 3.37 5.25
N SER A 11 4.66 2.13 5.76
CA SER A 11 4.17 1.86 7.12
C SER A 11 5.07 2.44 8.21
N GLY A 12 6.40 2.35 8.05
CA GLY A 12 7.34 2.92 9.02
C GLY A 12 7.35 4.43 9.01
N LEU A 13 7.36 5.04 7.82
CA LEU A 13 7.34 6.49 7.67
C LEU A 13 6.03 7.11 8.19
N SER A 14 4.86 6.57 7.82
CA SER A 14 3.57 7.07 8.33
C SER A 14 3.44 6.90 9.85
N SER A 15 3.87 5.75 10.40
CA SER A 15 3.90 5.54 11.85
C SER A 15 4.80 6.54 12.56
N GLY A 16 6.00 6.78 12.01
CA GLY A 16 6.94 7.76 12.56
C GLY A 16 6.40 9.19 12.54
N ILE A 17 5.77 9.61 11.45
CA ILE A 17 5.14 10.92 11.32
C ILE A 17 4.04 11.09 12.37
N ARG A 18 3.14 10.13 12.52
CA ARG A 18 2.06 10.19 13.52
C ARG A 18 2.57 10.21 14.96
N LEU A 19 3.62 9.48 15.26
CA LEU A 19 4.27 9.52 16.57
C LEU A 19 4.87 10.89 16.87
N LEU A 20 5.57 11.50 15.90
CA LEU A 20 6.12 12.86 16.03
C LEU A 20 5.02 13.91 16.19
N GLU A 21 3.96 13.84 15.37
CA GLU A 21 2.79 14.73 15.45
C GLU A 21 2.07 14.61 16.81
N SER A 22 2.16 13.44 17.45
CA SER A 22 1.63 13.19 18.79
C SER A 22 2.58 13.61 19.93
N GLY A 23 3.68 14.30 19.61
CA GLY A 23 4.63 14.83 20.60
C GLY A 23 5.60 13.80 21.17
N HIS A 24 5.87 12.73 20.44
CA HIS A 24 6.89 11.73 20.78
C HIS A 24 8.18 11.96 19.97
N ASP A 25 9.27 11.35 20.39
CA ASP A 25 10.50 11.27 19.61
C ASP A 25 10.50 9.98 18.79
N ALA A 26 10.92 10.04 17.53
CA ALA A 26 10.96 8.89 16.64
C ALA A 26 12.27 8.80 15.87
N HIS A 27 12.82 7.59 15.82
CA HIS A 27 14.04 7.24 15.10
C HIS A 27 13.77 6.01 14.22
N ILE A 28 14.11 6.08 12.93
CA ILE A 28 13.94 4.97 11.99
C ILE A 28 15.28 4.30 11.72
N VAL A 29 15.36 2.98 11.98
CA VAL A 29 16.47 2.12 11.57
C VAL A 29 16.03 1.25 10.39
N SER A 30 16.78 1.26 9.29
CA SER A 30 16.46 0.44 8.11
C SER A 30 17.71 0.11 7.30
N ASP A 31 17.74 -1.07 6.70
CA ASP A 31 18.78 -1.48 5.74
C ASP A 31 18.54 -0.84 4.36
N LYS A 32 17.28 -0.50 4.04
CA LYS A 32 16.85 0.08 2.77
C LYS A 32 16.00 1.32 2.99
N PHE A 33 16.24 2.31 2.15
CA PHE A 33 15.46 3.53 2.06
C PHE A 33 14.97 3.71 0.62
N SER A 34 13.97 4.58 0.41
CA SER A 34 13.57 4.96 -0.95
C SER A 34 14.81 5.41 -1.76
N PRO A 35 14.98 4.94 -3.00
CA PRO A 35 14.01 4.20 -3.84
C PRO A 35 14.12 2.65 -3.78
N GLU A 36 14.70 2.07 -2.74
CA GLU A 36 15.00 0.63 -2.65
C GLU A 36 13.97 -0.16 -1.83
N THR A 37 12.90 0.48 -1.35
CA THR A 37 11.87 -0.19 -0.53
C THR A 37 10.81 -0.88 -1.40
N VAL A 38 10.10 -1.85 -0.83
CA VAL A 38 8.93 -2.47 -1.49
C VAL A 38 7.83 -1.44 -1.78
N SER A 39 7.73 -0.38 -0.99
CA SER A 39 6.75 0.68 -1.19
C SER A 39 6.98 1.50 -2.46
N ASP A 40 8.23 1.65 -2.91
CA ASP A 40 8.59 2.44 -4.10
C ASP A 40 8.03 1.84 -5.40
N VAL A 41 7.81 0.52 -5.42
CA VAL A 41 7.28 -0.20 -6.59
C VAL A 41 5.76 -0.42 -6.54
N ALA A 42 5.08 0.12 -5.53
CA ALA A 42 3.62 0.01 -5.46
C ALA A 42 2.96 0.81 -6.60
N ALA A 43 1.83 0.34 -7.12
CA ALA A 43 1.18 0.89 -8.30
C ALA A 43 0.71 2.35 -8.24
N ALA A 44 0.25 3.08 -7.23
CA ALA A 44 -0.55 2.75 -6.08
C ALA A 44 -1.86 3.53 -6.18
N ILE A 45 -2.93 2.91 -5.79
CA ILE A 45 -4.24 3.54 -5.63
C ILE A 45 -4.77 3.20 -4.25
N TRP A 46 -5.57 4.09 -3.66
CA TRP A 46 -6.34 3.72 -2.49
C TRP A 46 -7.45 2.74 -2.89
N TYR A 47 -7.32 1.52 -2.42
CA TYR A 47 -8.33 0.47 -2.55
C TYR A 47 -8.04 -0.63 -1.52
N PRO A 48 -8.97 -0.98 -0.61
CA PRO A 48 -8.79 -2.06 0.38
C PRO A 48 -8.84 -3.44 -0.28
N PHE A 49 -7.73 -3.86 -0.90
CA PHE A 49 -7.64 -5.09 -1.70
C PHE A 49 -7.22 -6.29 -0.86
N LEU A 50 -8.12 -7.28 -0.74
CA LEU A 50 -7.85 -8.61 -0.16
C LEU A 50 -7.10 -8.57 1.19
N VAL A 51 -7.46 -7.63 2.06
CA VAL A 51 -6.80 -7.43 3.34
C VAL A 51 -7.73 -7.83 4.49
N LYS A 52 -7.15 -8.37 5.56
CA LYS A 52 -7.86 -8.79 6.77
C LYS A 52 -7.15 -8.23 8.02
N PRO A 53 -7.87 -8.12 9.17
CA PRO A 53 -9.31 -8.37 9.33
C PRO A 53 -10.13 -7.26 8.67
N ALA A 54 -11.24 -7.60 8.01
CA ALA A 54 -11.98 -6.70 7.14
C ALA A 54 -12.45 -5.42 7.85
N GLU A 55 -13.10 -5.53 9.02
CA GLU A 55 -13.60 -4.36 9.76
C GLU A 55 -12.49 -3.36 10.13
N ARG A 56 -11.32 -3.85 10.56
CA ARG A 56 -10.18 -2.97 10.84
C ARG A 56 -9.59 -2.38 9.57
N ALA A 57 -9.51 -3.18 8.50
CA ALA A 57 -9.00 -2.75 7.21
C ALA A 57 -9.85 -1.62 6.61
N ASP A 58 -11.18 -1.71 6.72
CA ASP A 58 -12.10 -0.65 6.30
C ASP A 58 -11.84 0.63 7.12
N THR A 59 -11.75 0.52 8.45
CA THR A 59 -11.46 1.66 9.33
C THR A 59 -10.11 2.31 8.99
N TRP A 60 -9.03 1.51 8.87
CA TRP A 60 -7.71 2.03 8.50
C TRP A 60 -7.70 2.63 7.09
N GLY A 61 -8.45 2.01 6.18
CA GLY A 61 -8.60 2.48 4.81
C GLY A 61 -9.24 3.86 4.75
N ILE A 62 -10.36 4.08 5.45
CA ILE A 62 -11.06 5.36 5.46
C ILE A 62 -10.20 6.48 6.07
N VAL A 63 -9.56 6.22 7.23
CA VAL A 63 -8.62 7.21 7.81
C VAL A 63 -7.52 7.57 6.80
N THR A 64 -7.00 6.58 6.06
CA THR A 64 -5.98 6.83 5.04
C THR A 64 -6.54 7.59 3.84
N TYR A 65 -7.79 7.32 3.43
CA TYR A 65 -8.46 8.04 2.37
C TYR A 65 -8.54 9.55 2.69
N ASP A 66 -9.03 9.90 3.87
CA ASP A 66 -9.19 11.29 4.33
C ASP A 66 -7.86 12.04 4.35
N VAL A 67 -6.79 11.39 4.81
CA VAL A 67 -5.44 11.97 4.80
C VAL A 67 -4.96 12.19 3.37
N LEU A 68 -5.10 11.20 2.50
CA LEU A 68 -4.65 11.30 1.10
C LEU A 68 -5.47 12.33 0.31
N GLU A 69 -6.79 12.41 0.53
CA GLU A 69 -7.64 13.43 -0.06
C GLU A 69 -7.20 14.83 0.37
N THR A 70 -6.94 15.02 1.67
CA THR A 70 -6.41 16.29 2.20
C THR A 70 -5.06 16.66 1.56
N LEU A 71 -4.19 15.69 1.32
CA LEU A 71 -2.88 15.93 0.71
C LEU A 71 -2.97 16.39 -0.75
N CYS A 72 -4.04 16.03 -1.47
CA CYS A 72 -4.24 16.50 -2.85
C CYS A 72 -4.19 18.04 -2.97
N ASP A 73 -4.74 18.73 -1.98
CA ASP A 73 -4.82 20.20 -1.96
C ASP A 73 -3.70 20.84 -1.12
N SER A 74 -3.34 20.21 0.02
CA SER A 74 -2.40 20.79 1.00
C SER A 74 -0.93 20.55 0.69
N ALA A 75 -0.60 19.50 -0.08
CA ALA A 75 0.76 19.12 -0.44
C ALA A 75 0.82 18.50 -1.84
N PRO A 76 0.59 19.28 -2.92
CA PRO A 76 0.63 18.75 -4.30
C PRO A 76 1.94 18.06 -4.67
N GLU A 77 3.05 18.46 -4.04
CA GLU A 77 4.37 17.86 -4.20
C GLU A 77 4.46 16.41 -3.69
N ALA A 78 3.51 15.97 -2.85
CA ALA A 78 3.42 14.58 -2.41
C ALA A 78 3.02 13.62 -3.54
N GLY A 79 2.58 14.14 -4.69
CA GLY A 79 2.21 13.32 -5.84
C GLY A 79 0.92 12.52 -5.64
N VAL A 80 0.01 13.01 -4.78
CA VAL A 80 -1.32 12.43 -4.55
C VAL A 80 -2.35 13.23 -5.35
N ARG A 81 -3.27 12.53 -6.02
CA ARG A 81 -4.38 13.18 -6.72
C ARG A 81 -5.61 12.28 -6.74
N MET A 82 -6.78 12.88 -6.79
CA MET A 82 -8.03 12.13 -6.96
C MET A 82 -8.19 11.64 -8.40
N MET A 83 -8.70 10.43 -8.57
CA MET A 83 -8.95 9.78 -9.85
C MET A 83 -10.28 9.04 -9.81
N ASP A 84 -10.98 9.05 -10.94
CA ASP A 84 -12.14 8.19 -11.13
C ASP A 84 -11.69 6.81 -11.62
N GLY A 85 -12.20 5.76 -10.96
CA GLY A 85 -11.92 4.37 -11.28
C GLY A 85 -13.20 3.59 -11.53
N ARG A 86 -13.16 2.62 -12.45
CA ARG A 86 -14.27 1.69 -12.74
C ARG A 86 -13.86 0.27 -12.42
N GLU A 87 -14.57 -0.37 -11.53
CA GLU A 87 -14.40 -1.79 -11.27
C GLU A 87 -15.49 -2.60 -11.96
N TYR A 88 -15.06 -3.68 -12.61
CA TYR A 88 -15.92 -4.58 -13.38
C TYR A 88 -15.99 -5.95 -12.72
N LEU A 89 -17.18 -6.51 -12.63
CA LEU A 89 -17.50 -7.72 -11.88
C LEU A 89 -18.27 -8.73 -12.74
N ARG A 90 -17.97 -10.01 -12.51
CA ARG A 90 -18.62 -11.13 -13.22
C ARG A 90 -19.91 -11.61 -12.56
N SER A 91 -20.26 -11.02 -11.42
CA SER A 91 -21.50 -11.29 -10.70
C SER A 91 -22.01 -10.01 -10.05
N VAL A 92 -23.31 -9.92 -9.84
CA VAL A 92 -23.92 -8.85 -9.05
C VAL A 92 -23.60 -9.12 -7.58
N VAL A 93 -23.06 -8.12 -6.91
CA VAL A 93 -22.71 -8.14 -5.48
C VAL A 93 -23.19 -6.86 -4.81
N ASP A 94 -23.28 -6.87 -3.49
CA ASP A 94 -23.51 -5.64 -2.73
C ASP A 94 -22.28 -4.71 -2.85
N PRO A 95 -22.49 -3.38 -2.86
CA PRO A 95 -21.40 -2.42 -2.81
C PRO A 95 -20.48 -2.66 -1.61
N PRO A 96 -19.18 -2.33 -1.72
CA PRO A 96 -18.27 -2.47 -0.60
C PRO A 96 -18.66 -1.53 0.56
N PRO A 97 -18.38 -1.89 1.83
CA PRO A 97 -18.79 -1.10 3.01
C PRO A 97 -18.32 0.36 2.98
N TRP A 98 -17.19 0.64 2.34
CA TRP A 98 -16.62 1.98 2.23
C TRP A 98 -17.29 2.89 1.17
N ASN A 99 -18.28 2.41 0.44
CA ASN A 99 -18.91 3.15 -0.67
C ASN A 99 -19.55 4.49 -0.24
N ASP A 100 -20.08 4.55 0.98
CA ASP A 100 -20.73 5.75 1.53
C ASP A 100 -19.74 6.72 2.19
N GLU A 101 -18.46 6.32 2.34
CA GLU A 101 -17.41 7.08 3.04
C GLU A 101 -16.47 7.82 2.08
N ILE A 102 -16.60 7.61 0.77
CA ILE A 102 -15.73 8.21 -0.25
C ILE A 102 -16.44 9.33 -1.02
N ALA A 103 -15.66 10.19 -1.67
CA ALA A 103 -16.17 11.42 -2.34
C ALA A 103 -17.22 11.15 -3.43
N ALA A 104 -17.13 10.02 -4.15
CA ALA A 104 -18.13 9.63 -5.17
C ALA A 104 -18.15 8.13 -5.39
N PHE A 105 -19.35 7.58 -5.47
CA PHE A 105 -19.60 6.19 -5.80
C PHE A 105 -20.93 6.08 -6.57
N ARG A 106 -20.97 5.26 -7.63
CA ARG A 106 -22.21 4.92 -8.34
C ARG A 106 -22.09 3.55 -9.00
N ILE A 107 -23.22 2.88 -9.17
CA ILE A 107 -23.31 1.68 -10.00
C ILE A 107 -23.23 2.10 -11.48
N LEU A 108 -22.52 1.31 -12.28
CA LEU A 108 -22.42 1.51 -13.74
C LEU A 108 -23.74 1.11 -14.43
N GLU A 109 -24.03 1.81 -15.53
CA GLU A 109 -25.10 1.40 -16.44
C GLU A 109 -24.62 0.23 -17.33
N ASP A 110 -25.55 -0.60 -17.83
CA ASP A 110 -25.21 -1.76 -18.68
C ASP A 110 -24.34 -1.40 -19.89
N SER A 111 -24.53 -0.20 -20.44
CA SER A 111 -23.75 0.33 -21.59
C SER A 111 -22.30 0.69 -21.25
N GLU A 112 -21.94 0.80 -19.96
CA GLU A 112 -20.61 1.13 -19.47
C GLU A 112 -19.80 -0.12 -19.08
N ILE A 113 -20.43 -1.30 -19.12
CA ILE A 113 -19.84 -2.57 -18.70
C ILE A 113 -19.20 -3.27 -19.91
N PRO A 114 -17.89 -3.61 -19.87
CA PRO A 114 -17.24 -4.33 -20.96
C PRO A 114 -17.79 -5.75 -21.17
N ASP A 115 -17.60 -6.30 -22.35
CA ASP A 115 -17.95 -7.70 -22.64
C ASP A 115 -17.27 -8.66 -21.66
N GLY A 116 -18.02 -9.65 -21.17
CA GLY A 116 -17.55 -10.65 -20.20
C GLY A 116 -17.75 -10.25 -18.73
N TYR A 117 -18.25 -9.05 -18.46
CA TYR A 117 -18.68 -8.59 -17.14
C TYR A 117 -20.19 -8.35 -17.12
N VAL A 118 -20.78 -8.34 -15.93
CA VAL A 118 -22.25 -8.21 -15.76
C VAL A 118 -22.65 -7.14 -14.76
N PHE A 119 -21.67 -6.58 -14.05
CA PHE A 119 -21.89 -5.58 -13.01
C PHE A 119 -20.64 -4.71 -12.86
N GLY A 120 -20.75 -3.57 -12.22
CA GLY A 120 -19.63 -2.71 -11.90
C GLY A 120 -20.05 -1.44 -11.21
N TRP A 121 -19.05 -0.72 -10.72
CA TRP A 121 -19.21 0.59 -10.12
C TRP A 121 -18.10 1.55 -10.54
N GLU A 122 -18.42 2.82 -10.46
CA GLU A 122 -17.45 3.91 -10.57
C GLU A 122 -17.25 4.51 -9.18
N PHE A 123 -15.99 4.76 -8.83
CA PHE A 123 -15.60 5.33 -7.56
C PHE A 123 -14.51 6.38 -7.76
N ARG A 124 -14.40 7.32 -6.80
CA ARG A 124 -13.36 8.34 -6.82
C ARG A 124 -12.41 8.10 -5.67
N ALA A 125 -11.13 7.89 -5.97
CA ALA A 125 -10.13 7.53 -4.97
C ALA A 125 -8.77 8.21 -5.22
N PRO A 126 -7.95 8.39 -4.17
CA PRO A 126 -6.57 8.86 -4.32
C PRO A 126 -5.72 7.86 -5.12
N VAL A 127 -5.01 8.36 -6.12
CA VAL A 127 -3.87 7.69 -6.76
C VAL A 127 -2.59 8.37 -6.33
N ILE A 128 -1.56 7.57 -6.10
CA ILE A 128 -0.33 8.01 -5.46
C ILE A 128 0.86 7.71 -6.39
N ASP A 129 1.61 8.74 -6.75
CA ASP A 129 2.90 8.56 -7.43
C ASP A 129 3.98 8.28 -6.38
N MET A 130 4.36 7.01 -6.23
CA MET A 130 5.29 6.58 -5.19
C MET A 130 6.69 7.17 -5.36
N GLN A 131 7.07 7.58 -6.57
CA GLN A 131 8.35 8.26 -6.80
C GLN A 131 8.39 9.67 -6.19
N LEU A 132 7.23 10.30 -6.00
CA LEU A 132 7.06 11.59 -5.32
C LEU A 132 6.71 11.39 -3.84
N TYR A 133 5.83 10.43 -3.56
CA TYR A 133 5.27 10.23 -2.23
C TYR A 133 6.28 9.74 -1.20
N MET A 134 7.12 8.76 -1.54
CA MET A 134 8.11 8.22 -0.60
C MET A 134 9.16 9.26 -0.20
N PRO A 135 9.76 10.05 -1.13
CA PRO A 135 10.60 11.18 -0.76
C PRO A 135 9.88 12.24 0.08
N TRP A 136 8.62 12.55 -0.23
CA TRP A 136 7.82 13.48 0.56
C TRP A 136 7.62 12.99 1.99
N LEU A 137 7.23 11.73 2.20
CA LEU A 137 7.12 11.13 3.53
C LEU A 137 8.43 11.21 4.32
N LYS A 138 9.55 10.90 3.67
CA LYS A 138 10.87 11.00 4.29
C LYS A 138 11.18 12.42 4.74
N ASN A 139 10.99 13.40 3.85
CA ASN A 139 11.23 14.81 4.17
C ASN A 139 10.31 15.28 5.30
N ARG A 140 9.02 14.93 5.25
CA ARG A 140 8.06 15.26 6.30
C ARG A 140 8.46 14.70 7.66
N PHE A 141 8.95 13.47 7.72
CA PHE A 141 9.47 12.86 8.94
C PHE A 141 10.67 13.63 9.50
N GLU A 142 11.64 14.02 8.64
CA GLU A 142 12.80 14.83 9.03
C GLU A 142 12.40 16.24 9.51
N GLU A 143 11.47 16.92 8.82
CA GLU A 143 10.94 18.24 9.21
C GLU A 143 10.29 18.23 10.60
N LEU A 144 9.66 17.14 10.98
CA LEU A 144 9.07 16.94 12.31
C LEU A 144 10.09 16.58 13.40
N GLY A 145 11.37 16.46 13.04
CA GLY A 145 12.46 16.16 13.96
C GLY A 145 12.83 14.67 14.05
N GLY A 146 12.25 13.83 13.19
CA GLY A 146 12.61 12.43 13.08
C GLY A 146 14.03 12.22 12.54
N THR A 147 14.67 11.14 12.94
CA THR A 147 16.03 10.80 12.55
C THR A 147 16.13 9.42 11.94
N PHE A 148 17.15 9.20 11.11
CA PHE A 148 17.39 7.94 10.40
C PHE A 148 18.74 7.35 10.73
N GLU A 149 18.77 6.02 10.81
CA GLU A 149 20.01 5.24 10.84
C GLU A 149 19.96 4.15 9.77
N LYS A 150 21.03 4.00 8.99
CA LYS A 150 21.19 2.88 8.06
C LYS A 150 21.80 1.70 8.81
N GLY A 151 21.02 0.66 9.03
CA GLY A 151 21.45 -0.51 9.78
C GLY A 151 20.55 -1.72 9.52
N PHE A 152 21.11 -2.92 9.72
CA PHE A 152 20.37 -4.16 9.73
C PHE A 152 20.03 -4.55 11.18
N VAL A 153 18.78 -4.86 11.46
CA VAL A 153 18.31 -5.24 12.79
C VAL A 153 18.19 -6.76 12.86
N GLU A 154 19.02 -7.37 13.70
CA GLU A 154 18.97 -8.83 13.93
C GLU A 154 17.95 -9.23 15.00
N ARG A 155 17.74 -8.37 16.00
CA ARG A 155 16.86 -8.65 17.14
C ARG A 155 16.18 -7.37 17.62
N LEU A 156 14.87 -7.37 17.75
CA LEU A 156 14.08 -6.21 18.18
C LEU A 156 14.41 -5.77 19.60
N GLN A 157 14.73 -6.72 20.49
CA GLN A 157 15.02 -6.44 21.90
C GLN A 157 16.39 -5.80 22.16
N ASP A 158 17.26 -5.73 21.13
CA ASP A 158 18.58 -5.11 21.25
C ASP A 158 18.54 -3.61 20.89
N LEU A 159 17.39 -3.12 20.44
CA LEU A 159 17.19 -1.72 20.09
C LEU A 159 16.93 -0.85 21.32
N GLU A 160 17.45 0.38 21.28
CA GLU A 160 17.20 1.40 22.30
C GLU A 160 15.81 2.04 22.07
N GLY A 161 15.21 2.56 23.16
CA GLY A 161 13.93 3.27 23.13
C GLY A 161 12.92 2.72 24.14
N ASP A 162 11.86 3.48 24.39
CA ASP A 162 10.76 3.06 25.26
C ASP A 162 9.87 2.00 24.60
N VAL A 163 9.75 2.11 23.25
CA VAL A 163 8.92 1.23 22.41
C VAL A 163 9.59 1.05 21.05
N VAL A 164 9.60 -0.18 20.56
CA VAL A 164 10.01 -0.52 19.18
C VAL A 164 8.77 -0.70 18.31
N VAL A 165 8.72 -0.03 17.15
CA VAL A 165 7.66 -0.24 16.14
C VAL A 165 8.24 -1.05 14.98
N ASN A 166 7.71 -2.24 14.77
CA ASN A 166 8.22 -3.18 13.76
C ASN A 166 7.42 -3.07 12.46
N CYS A 167 8.00 -2.42 11.45
CA CYS A 167 7.43 -2.17 10.12
C CYS A 167 8.25 -2.84 8.98
N VAL A 168 8.89 -3.96 9.25
CA VAL A 168 9.90 -4.60 8.37
C VAL A 168 9.33 -5.32 7.13
N GLY A 169 8.00 -5.41 6.98
CA GLY A 169 7.37 -6.09 5.85
C GLY A 169 7.83 -7.55 5.73
N LEU A 170 8.47 -7.92 4.61
CA LEU A 170 8.99 -9.27 4.39
C LEU A 170 10.10 -9.67 5.37
N GLY A 171 10.81 -8.71 5.94
CA GLY A 171 11.83 -8.98 6.96
C GLY A 171 11.29 -9.65 8.23
N ALA A 172 9.95 -9.61 8.44
CA ALA A 172 9.32 -10.27 9.58
C ALA A 172 9.44 -11.82 9.54
N ILE A 173 9.68 -12.39 8.37
CA ILE A 173 9.94 -13.82 8.22
C ILE A 173 11.11 -14.25 9.10
N GLU A 174 12.22 -13.51 9.03
CA GLU A 174 13.43 -13.80 9.78
C GLU A 174 13.41 -13.14 11.17
N LEU A 175 13.10 -11.84 11.22
CA LEU A 175 13.18 -11.05 12.45
C LEU A 175 12.18 -11.48 13.53
N CYS A 176 10.99 -11.94 13.13
CA CYS A 176 9.92 -12.39 14.04
C CYS A 176 9.66 -13.89 13.95
N ASN A 177 10.39 -14.64 13.11
CA ASN A 177 10.09 -16.02 12.77
C ASN A 177 8.60 -16.22 12.35
N ASP A 178 8.07 -15.26 11.58
CA ASP A 178 6.67 -15.25 11.15
C ASP A 178 6.50 -16.00 9.81
N GLU A 179 6.20 -17.28 9.90
CA GLU A 179 6.01 -18.15 8.74
C GLU A 179 4.74 -17.87 7.93
N GLU A 180 3.82 -17.04 8.44
CA GLU A 180 2.64 -16.61 7.70
C GLU A 180 2.98 -15.54 6.65
N VAL A 181 4.05 -14.77 6.87
CA VAL A 181 4.49 -13.76 5.90
C VAL A 181 5.13 -14.46 4.70
N LYS A 182 4.62 -14.14 3.52
CA LYS A 182 5.13 -14.65 2.23
C LYS A 182 5.21 -13.53 1.21
N PRO A 183 6.20 -13.60 0.30
CA PRO A 183 6.19 -12.69 -0.85
C PRO A 183 5.00 -13.03 -1.75
N ALA A 184 4.30 -12.01 -2.23
CA ALA A 184 3.39 -12.15 -3.35
C ALA A 184 3.96 -11.30 -4.50
N ARG A 185 4.62 -11.99 -5.43
CA ARG A 185 5.28 -11.34 -6.58
C ARG A 185 4.24 -10.68 -7.47
N GLY A 186 4.46 -9.41 -7.81
CA GLY A 186 3.62 -8.63 -8.70
C GLY A 186 4.45 -7.94 -9.76
N GLN A 187 4.19 -8.26 -11.03
CA GLN A 187 4.75 -7.57 -12.19
C GLN A 187 3.77 -6.51 -12.67
N ILE A 188 4.31 -5.36 -13.10
CA ILE A 188 3.57 -4.25 -13.68
C ILE A 188 4.29 -3.73 -14.92
N ILE A 189 3.51 -3.10 -15.82
CA ILE A 189 3.99 -2.47 -17.05
C ILE A 189 3.71 -0.98 -16.95
N PHE A 190 4.60 -0.17 -17.50
CA PHE A 190 4.42 1.28 -17.64
C PHE A 190 4.14 1.65 -19.09
N ILE A 191 3.12 2.48 -19.30
CA ILE A 191 2.72 2.94 -20.63
C ILE A 191 2.48 4.47 -20.63
N GLU A 192 2.95 5.15 -21.67
CA GLU A 192 2.72 6.59 -21.92
C GLU A 192 1.38 6.81 -22.65
N GLN A 193 0.30 6.34 -22.04
CA GLN A 193 -1.06 6.53 -22.53
C GLN A 193 -2.01 6.66 -21.34
N ASP A 194 -2.89 7.65 -21.39
CA ASP A 194 -3.90 7.89 -20.35
C ASP A 194 -5.23 7.25 -20.78
N PRO A 195 -5.82 6.34 -19.99
CA PRO A 195 -7.14 5.77 -20.23
C PRO A 195 -8.30 6.74 -19.90
N GLY A 196 -8.01 7.91 -19.30
CA GLY A 196 -9.00 8.86 -18.81
C GLY A 196 -9.60 8.48 -17.47
N VAL A 197 -9.90 7.19 -17.24
CA VAL A 197 -10.33 6.62 -15.96
C VAL A 197 -9.52 5.35 -15.65
N GLY A 198 -9.36 5.01 -14.38
CA GLY A 198 -8.77 3.73 -14.01
C GLY A 198 -9.74 2.59 -14.29
N HIS A 199 -9.23 1.45 -14.74
CA HIS A 199 -10.03 0.24 -14.95
C HIS A 199 -9.55 -0.87 -14.06
N PHE A 200 -10.47 -1.62 -13.43
CA PHE A 200 -10.15 -2.62 -12.41
C PHE A 200 -10.99 -3.89 -12.58
N ASP A 201 -10.33 -5.03 -12.43
CA ASP A 201 -10.91 -6.32 -12.08
C ASP A 201 -10.10 -6.85 -10.89
N GLN A 202 -10.65 -6.73 -9.70
CA GLN A 202 -9.97 -7.03 -8.43
C GLN A 202 -10.17 -8.50 -8.00
N GLN A 203 -10.71 -9.35 -8.86
CA GLN A 203 -10.81 -10.78 -8.54
C GLN A 203 -9.41 -11.42 -8.52
N PRO A 204 -9.09 -12.31 -7.56
CA PRO A 204 -7.74 -12.87 -7.43
C PRO A 204 -7.22 -13.56 -8.68
N GLU A 205 -8.07 -14.29 -9.39
CA GLU A 205 -7.72 -15.08 -10.56
C GLU A 205 -7.53 -14.24 -11.82
N THR A 206 -8.21 -13.09 -11.86
CA THR A 206 -8.24 -12.21 -13.04
C THR A 206 -7.64 -10.84 -12.78
N LEU A 207 -7.02 -10.63 -11.63
CA LEU A 207 -6.45 -9.34 -11.20
C LEU A 207 -5.90 -8.53 -12.38
N THR A 208 -6.58 -7.42 -12.64
CA THR A 208 -6.26 -6.52 -13.76
C THR A 208 -6.53 -5.09 -13.32
N TYR A 209 -5.62 -4.18 -13.65
CA TYR A 209 -5.85 -2.76 -13.39
C TYR A 209 -5.07 -1.86 -14.35
N THR A 210 -5.64 -0.68 -14.58
CA THR A 210 -4.94 0.47 -15.17
C THR A 210 -4.99 1.61 -14.18
N ILE A 211 -3.83 2.12 -13.78
CA ILE A 211 -3.72 3.20 -12.79
C ILE A 211 -2.95 4.35 -13.44
N PRO A 212 -3.64 5.38 -13.96
CA PRO A 212 -2.97 6.55 -14.51
C PRO A 212 -2.24 7.31 -13.40
N ARG A 213 -0.95 7.53 -13.59
CA ARG A 213 -0.09 8.40 -12.77
C ARG A 213 0.19 9.71 -13.50
N THR A 214 1.04 10.55 -12.94
CA THR A 214 1.38 11.85 -13.53
C THR A 214 1.90 11.76 -14.97
N ASN A 215 2.83 10.84 -15.24
CA ASN A 215 3.51 10.74 -16.53
C ASN A 215 3.27 9.41 -17.25
N VAL A 216 2.81 8.39 -16.54
CA VAL A 216 2.60 7.05 -17.09
C VAL A 216 1.35 6.42 -16.47
N THR A 217 0.74 5.50 -17.20
CA THR A 217 -0.25 4.59 -16.63
C THR A 217 0.43 3.28 -16.23
N VAL A 218 0.13 2.80 -15.04
CA VAL A 218 0.56 1.49 -14.57
C VAL A 218 -0.47 0.46 -14.98
N LEU A 219 -0.04 -0.57 -15.70
CA LEU A 219 -0.84 -1.72 -16.07
C LEU A 219 -0.45 -2.90 -15.16
N GLY A 220 -1.43 -3.58 -14.61
CA GLY A 220 -1.19 -4.73 -13.76
C GLY A 220 -2.36 -5.72 -13.80
N GLY A 221 -2.28 -6.84 -13.15
CA GLY A 221 -1.08 -7.27 -12.47
C GLY A 221 -1.05 -8.78 -12.26
N THR A 222 0.03 -9.18 -11.64
CA THR A 222 0.16 -10.55 -11.14
C THR A 222 0.18 -10.57 -9.61
N ALA A 223 -0.13 -11.74 -9.03
CA ALA A 223 -0.08 -11.96 -7.57
C ALA A 223 0.36 -13.42 -7.31
N GLN A 224 1.66 -13.69 -7.49
CA GLN A 224 2.23 -15.04 -7.38
C GLN A 224 2.78 -15.25 -5.96
N VAL A 225 1.98 -15.86 -5.08
CA VAL A 225 2.35 -16.09 -3.68
C VAL A 225 3.45 -17.14 -3.57
N GLY A 226 4.50 -16.83 -2.78
CA GLY A 226 5.67 -17.67 -2.57
C GLY A 226 6.77 -17.50 -3.62
N ASP A 227 6.56 -16.69 -4.64
CA ASP A 227 7.56 -16.39 -5.67
C ASP A 227 8.43 -15.19 -5.25
N TRP A 228 9.76 -15.43 -5.17
CA TRP A 228 10.77 -14.44 -4.81
C TRP A 228 11.46 -13.79 -6.02
N GLY A 229 11.11 -14.18 -7.24
CA GLY A 229 11.75 -13.68 -8.46
C GLY A 229 11.51 -12.19 -8.65
N LEU A 230 12.58 -11.44 -8.92
CA LEU A 230 12.53 -9.99 -9.19
C LEU A 230 12.73 -9.66 -10.68
N GLU A 231 12.92 -10.68 -11.51
CA GLU A 231 13.11 -10.49 -12.94
C GLU A 231 11.76 -10.31 -13.65
N ILE A 232 11.74 -9.43 -14.66
CA ILE A 232 10.60 -9.27 -15.54
C ILE A 232 10.49 -10.54 -16.40
N ARG A 233 9.28 -11.09 -16.52
CA ARG A 233 8.97 -12.28 -17.32
C ARG A 233 8.05 -11.87 -18.47
N ASP A 234 8.38 -12.31 -19.67
CA ASP A 234 7.59 -11.97 -20.87
C ASP A 234 6.20 -12.60 -20.81
N GLU A 235 6.07 -13.80 -20.27
CA GLU A 235 4.79 -14.48 -20.06
C GLU A 235 3.84 -13.68 -19.13
N ASP A 236 4.38 -13.02 -18.11
CA ASP A 236 3.58 -12.15 -17.23
C ASP A 236 3.20 -10.85 -17.95
N ASN A 237 4.07 -10.29 -18.80
CA ASN A 237 3.74 -9.14 -19.65
C ASN A 237 2.59 -9.48 -20.61
N ASP A 238 2.68 -10.61 -21.32
CA ASP A 238 1.64 -11.05 -22.25
C ASP A 238 0.31 -11.28 -21.52
N LEU A 239 0.34 -11.88 -20.34
CA LEU A 239 -0.83 -12.08 -19.50
C LEU A 239 -1.47 -10.75 -19.08
N ILE A 240 -0.68 -9.80 -18.56
CA ILE A 240 -1.14 -8.47 -18.14
C ILE A 240 -1.78 -7.75 -19.34
N LEU A 241 -1.09 -7.69 -20.47
CA LEU A 241 -1.56 -6.97 -21.65
C LEU A 241 -2.87 -7.58 -22.19
N SER A 242 -2.97 -8.91 -22.26
CA SER A 242 -4.20 -9.56 -22.73
C SER A 242 -5.40 -9.29 -21.85
N LYS A 243 -5.20 -9.20 -20.52
CA LYS A 243 -6.27 -8.86 -19.57
C LYS A 243 -6.65 -7.39 -19.66
N VAL A 244 -5.67 -6.49 -19.76
CA VAL A 244 -5.92 -5.05 -19.85
C VAL A 244 -6.65 -4.71 -21.14
N GLU A 245 -6.29 -5.29 -22.27
CA GLU A 245 -6.98 -5.09 -23.56
C GLU A 245 -8.46 -5.47 -23.52
N ALA A 246 -8.84 -6.43 -22.66
CA ALA A 246 -10.24 -6.82 -22.51
C ALA A 246 -11.10 -5.73 -21.80
N ILE A 247 -10.50 -4.90 -20.94
CA ILE A 247 -11.20 -3.83 -20.22
C ILE A 247 -10.84 -2.43 -20.74
N TRP A 248 -9.77 -2.31 -21.54
CA TRP A 248 -9.34 -1.08 -22.20
C TRP A 248 -8.88 -1.39 -23.64
N PRO A 249 -9.83 -1.55 -24.59
CA PRO A 249 -9.52 -1.96 -25.97
C PRO A 249 -8.66 -0.96 -26.77
N ASP A 250 -8.62 0.32 -26.36
CA ASP A 250 -7.85 1.38 -27.01
C ASP A 250 -6.36 1.39 -26.61
N LEU A 251 -5.89 0.37 -25.88
CA LEU A 251 -4.49 0.26 -25.47
C LEU A 251 -3.56 0.15 -26.69
N ASP A 252 -2.57 1.04 -26.74
CA ASP A 252 -1.54 1.06 -27.78
C ASP A 252 -0.21 0.52 -27.22
N ARG A 253 0.09 -0.74 -27.49
CA ARG A 253 1.32 -1.41 -27.02
C ARG A 253 2.61 -0.71 -27.45
N SER A 254 2.59 0.11 -28.50
CA SER A 254 3.78 0.84 -28.96
C SER A 254 4.23 1.95 -27.97
N LYS A 255 3.36 2.33 -27.05
CA LYS A 255 3.62 3.32 -26.00
C LYS A 255 4.15 2.73 -24.69
N ILE A 256 4.42 1.43 -24.65
CA ILE A 256 5.03 0.78 -23.49
C ILE A 256 6.47 1.29 -23.34
N VAL A 257 6.79 1.76 -22.12
CA VAL A 257 8.10 2.35 -21.79
C VAL A 257 8.91 1.53 -20.79
N GLY A 258 8.33 0.46 -20.24
CA GLY A 258 9.03 -0.43 -19.31
C GLY A 258 8.10 -1.14 -18.36
N GLY A 259 8.67 -1.64 -17.28
CA GLY A 259 7.94 -2.33 -16.21
C GLY A 259 8.84 -2.58 -15.01
N THR A 260 8.27 -3.14 -13.96
CA THR A 260 9.01 -3.53 -12.76
C THR A 260 8.30 -4.67 -12.02
N VAL A 261 9.00 -5.24 -11.05
CA VAL A 261 8.51 -6.32 -10.18
C VAL A 261 8.65 -5.90 -8.73
N GLY A 262 7.60 -6.15 -7.95
CA GLY A 262 7.62 -5.96 -6.50
C GLY A 262 7.18 -7.21 -5.75
N LEU A 263 7.62 -7.33 -4.50
CA LEU A 263 7.24 -8.43 -3.61
C LEU A 263 6.35 -7.88 -2.50
N ARG A 264 5.04 -8.10 -2.59
CA ARG A 264 4.10 -7.67 -1.55
C ARG A 264 4.29 -8.53 -0.31
N PRO A 265 4.40 -7.96 0.92
CA PRO A 265 4.49 -8.72 2.16
C PRO A 265 3.12 -9.27 2.56
N SER A 266 2.72 -10.38 1.93
CA SER A 266 1.41 -10.99 2.15
C SER A 266 1.40 -11.80 3.45
N ARG A 267 0.32 -11.68 4.21
CA ARG A 267 0.02 -12.43 5.44
C ARG A 267 -1.47 -12.74 5.47
N SER A 268 -1.88 -13.71 6.26
CA SER A 268 -3.29 -14.05 6.44
C SER A 268 -4.13 -12.87 6.95
N GLU A 269 -3.55 -12.07 7.87
CA GLU A 269 -4.10 -10.82 8.41
C GLU A 269 -2.97 -9.84 8.67
N VAL A 270 -3.27 -8.53 8.65
CA VAL A 270 -2.33 -7.50 9.11
C VAL A 270 -1.99 -7.75 10.58
N ARG A 271 -0.71 -7.81 10.90
CA ARG A 271 -0.25 -7.87 12.27
C ARG A 271 -0.06 -6.45 12.80
N LEU A 272 -1.07 -5.94 13.52
CA LEU A 272 -1.02 -4.66 14.21
C LEU A 272 -1.45 -4.88 15.66
N GLU A 273 -0.45 -5.08 16.53
CA GLU A 273 -0.62 -5.45 17.93
C GLU A 273 0.63 -5.17 18.75
N GLU A 274 0.49 -5.08 20.07
CA GLU A 274 1.61 -5.01 21.01
C GLU A 274 2.02 -6.39 21.48
N GLU A 275 3.33 -6.64 21.47
CA GLU A 275 3.97 -7.82 22.08
C GLU A 275 5.10 -7.38 23.02
N ARG A 276 5.38 -8.18 24.05
CA ARG A 276 6.59 -8.03 24.89
C ARG A 276 7.61 -9.10 24.54
N ILE A 277 8.78 -8.64 24.09
CA ILE A 277 9.93 -9.52 23.80
C ILE A 277 10.98 -9.27 24.88
N GLY A 278 11.02 -10.12 25.92
CA GLY A 278 11.80 -9.85 27.13
C GLY A 278 11.28 -8.62 27.86
N SER A 279 12.11 -7.59 28.04
CA SER A 279 11.72 -6.30 28.63
C SER A 279 11.23 -5.28 27.61
N THR A 280 11.44 -5.53 26.32
CA THR A 280 11.15 -4.58 25.24
C THR A 280 9.66 -4.62 24.86
N ARG A 281 9.03 -3.45 24.81
CA ARG A 281 7.69 -3.25 24.22
C ARG A 281 7.83 -3.17 22.72
N VAL A 282 7.16 -4.02 21.96
CA VAL A 282 7.16 -4.03 20.49
C VAL A 282 5.74 -3.85 19.99
N ILE A 283 5.53 -2.89 19.09
CA ILE A 283 4.28 -2.75 18.34
C ILE A 283 4.58 -3.24 16.92
N HIS A 284 3.95 -4.32 16.50
CA HIS A 284 4.05 -4.83 15.14
C HIS A 284 3.10 -4.04 14.23
N ASN A 285 3.55 -3.70 13.03
CA ASN A 285 2.76 -3.06 11.98
C ASN A 285 3.25 -3.53 10.60
N TYR A 286 2.91 -4.77 10.23
CA TYR A 286 3.34 -5.39 8.99
C TYR A 286 2.33 -6.43 8.46
N GLY A 287 2.61 -6.99 7.27
CA GLY A 287 1.77 -8.03 6.66
C GLY A 287 0.59 -7.49 5.86
N HIS A 288 0.69 -6.27 5.35
CA HIS A 288 -0.40 -5.57 4.64
C HIS A 288 -0.66 -6.08 3.21
N GLY A 289 0.14 -7.02 2.70
CA GLY A 289 -0.03 -7.53 1.34
C GLY A 289 0.03 -6.42 0.27
N GLY A 290 -1.00 -6.35 -0.56
CA GLY A 290 -1.14 -5.31 -1.58
C GLY A 290 -1.71 -3.99 -1.09
N ALA A 291 -2.18 -3.90 0.16
CA ALA A 291 -2.91 -2.75 0.69
C ALA A 291 -2.06 -1.82 1.59
N GLY A 292 -0.73 -1.97 1.63
CA GLY A 292 0.13 -1.23 2.55
C GLY A 292 0.01 0.29 2.43
N VAL A 293 -0.13 0.84 1.23
CA VAL A 293 -0.36 2.27 1.00
C VAL A 293 -1.76 2.68 1.45
N THR A 294 -2.77 1.88 1.07
CA THR A 294 -4.18 2.10 1.40
C THR A 294 -4.45 2.18 2.91
N LEU A 295 -3.69 1.45 3.72
CA LEU A 295 -3.92 1.34 5.16
C LEU A 295 -2.94 2.18 5.99
N SER A 296 -1.96 2.80 5.36
CA SER A 296 -0.75 3.32 6.02
C SER A 296 -1.03 4.30 7.16
N TRP A 297 -1.90 5.27 6.96
CA TRP A 297 -2.20 6.30 7.96
C TRP A 297 -3.13 5.79 9.06
N GLY A 298 -4.14 5.00 8.72
CA GLY A 298 -5.01 4.40 9.73
C GLY A 298 -4.27 3.42 10.62
N CYS A 299 -3.36 2.60 10.07
CA CYS A 299 -2.48 1.77 10.86
C CYS A 299 -1.52 2.61 11.73
N ALA A 300 -1.04 3.74 11.23
CA ALA A 300 -0.17 4.64 11.99
C ALA A 300 -0.91 5.28 13.18
N ASP A 301 -2.17 5.69 13.00
CA ASP A 301 -3.00 6.20 14.09
C ASP A 301 -3.25 5.13 15.16
N GLU A 302 -3.44 3.87 14.76
CA GLU A 302 -3.58 2.77 15.71
C GLU A 302 -2.26 2.45 16.43
N VAL A 303 -1.10 2.58 15.78
CA VAL A 303 0.22 2.51 16.46
C VAL A 303 0.29 3.53 17.60
N VAL A 304 -0.11 4.79 17.36
CA VAL A 304 -0.15 5.83 18.38
C VAL A 304 -1.12 5.47 19.50
N SER A 305 -2.30 4.96 19.17
CA SER A 305 -3.31 4.53 20.13
C SER A 305 -2.78 3.42 21.05
N ILE A 306 -2.19 2.37 20.47
CA ILE A 306 -1.58 1.26 21.22
C ILE A 306 -0.45 1.78 22.12
N ALA A 307 0.39 2.68 21.60
CA ALA A 307 1.50 3.28 22.36
C ALA A 307 1.03 4.04 23.60
N GLY A 308 -0.11 4.74 23.50
CA GLY A 308 -0.72 5.52 24.60
C GLY A 308 -1.40 4.66 25.67
N THR A 309 -1.81 3.44 25.36
CA THR A 309 -2.42 2.52 26.32
C THR A 309 -1.36 1.90 27.22
N ARG A 310 -1.11 2.49 28.40
CA ARG A 310 -0.34 1.78 29.46
C ARG A 310 -1.21 0.62 29.95
N LYS A 311 -0.85 -0.61 29.63
CA LYS A 311 -1.32 -1.75 30.43
C LYS A 311 -0.66 -1.62 31.80
N GLU A 312 -1.44 -1.23 32.83
CA GLU A 312 -1.00 -1.33 34.22
C GLU A 312 -0.61 -2.79 34.48
N SER A 313 0.65 -2.99 34.84
CA SER A 313 1.26 -4.29 35.19
C SER A 313 0.84 -4.74 36.60
#